data_958d1758281f76dfbd1a889f849ba27e
#
_entry.id   958d1758281f76dfbd1a889f849ba27e
#
_cell.length_a   1.000
_cell.length_b   1.000
_cell.length_c   1.000
_cell.angle_alpha   90.00
_cell.angle_beta   90.00
_cell.angle_gamma   90.00
#
_symmetry.space_group_name_H-M   'P 1'
#
loop_
_entity.id
_entity.type
_entity.pdbx_description
1 polymer ?
#
loop_
_entity_poly.entity_id
_entity_poly.type
_entity_poly.pdbx_seq_one_letter_code
_entity_poly.pdbx_strand_id
1 'polypeptide(L)'
;MKAFLLAAGFGSRLRPITDVIPKCMLAVGDRPLLDLWLDAFDRAGIDEVLVNLHHLPDVVHRHIVGRDGPPAVRTFFEPELLGSAGTLLAKRQWVASEDLFLACYADNLTDFDLRSLIDTHREHSPVATLTVFHSPNPSAGGVVEVDAVGRVVGFVEKPSEPVSDLVNAGMYAFHPSVLDEIDGTPPKDIGYDLLPRLVGRARALPVDGYFRDIGTVDAYRRAREEWPARALR
;
A
#
# COMPACT_ATOMS: atom_id res chain seq x y z
N MET A 1 -9.85 -4.76 13.53
CA MET A 1 -8.94 -5.05 12.38
C MET A 1 -7.96 -3.89 12.20
N LYS A 2 -6.72 -4.18 11.82
CA LYS A 2 -5.63 -3.21 11.75
C LYS A 2 -5.07 -3.07 10.35
N ALA A 3 -4.53 -1.89 10.03
CA ALA A 3 -3.88 -1.63 8.76
C ALA A 3 -2.56 -0.87 8.91
N PHE A 4 -1.58 -1.20 8.09
CA PHE A 4 -0.39 -0.38 7.86
C PHE A 4 -0.63 0.54 6.66
N LEU A 5 -0.33 1.81 6.82
CA LEU A 5 -0.21 2.77 5.72
C LEU A 5 1.26 3.15 5.59
N LEU A 6 1.91 2.63 4.55
CA LEU A 6 3.36 2.75 4.33
C LEU A 6 3.69 4.09 3.68
N ALA A 7 4.16 5.06 4.48
CA ALA A 7 4.31 6.46 4.11
C ALA A 7 5.74 7.02 4.30
N ALA A 8 6.72 6.21 4.70
CA ALA A 8 8.07 6.67 5.05
C ALA A 8 8.97 7.07 3.87
N GLY A 9 8.52 6.89 2.62
CA GLY A 9 9.32 7.16 1.43
C GLY A 9 9.72 8.63 1.23
N PHE A 10 10.93 8.89 0.74
CA PHE A 10 11.43 10.25 0.45
C PHE A 10 10.66 10.99 -0.66
N GLY A 11 10.02 10.28 -1.57
CA GLY A 11 9.38 10.91 -2.73
C GLY A 11 10.36 11.63 -3.67
N SER A 12 11.59 11.17 -3.79
CA SER A 12 12.69 11.84 -4.51
C SER A 12 12.36 12.21 -5.96
N ARG A 13 11.54 11.42 -6.64
CA ARG A 13 11.08 11.68 -8.03
C ARG A 13 10.06 12.82 -8.14
N LEU A 14 9.53 13.31 -7.00
CA LEU A 14 8.59 14.43 -6.90
C LEU A 14 9.25 15.73 -6.49
N ARG A 15 10.58 15.75 -6.30
CA ARG A 15 11.30 17.00 -6.00
C ARG A 15 11.11 18.04 -7.12
N PRO A 16 11.00 19.34 -6.74
CA PRO A 16 11.24 19.92 -5.41
C PRO A 16 10.01 19.90 -4.48
N ILE A 17 8.86 19.39 -4.90
CA ILE A 17 7.61 19.44 -4.11
C ILE A 17 7.81 18.71 -2.77
N THR A 18 8.43 17.53 -2.82
CA THR A 18 8.64 16.69 -1.62
C THR A 18 9.80 17.16 -0.74
N ASP A 19 10.51 18.21 -1.09
CA ASP A 19 11.50 18.82 -0.18
C ASP A 19 10.82 19.51 1.02
N VAL A 20 9.55 19.90 0.88
CA VAL A 20 8.78 20.65 1.88
C VAL A 20 7.45 20.01 2.29
N ILE A 21 6.95 19.02 1.52
CA ILE A 21 5.69 18.33 1.78
C ILE A 21 5.92 16.81 1.65
N PRO A 22 5.65 16.01 2.70
CA PRO A 22 5.72 14.54 2.59
C PRO A 22 4.78 14.04 1.50
N LYS A 23 5.17 12.97 0.80
CA LYS A 23 4.39 12.43 -0.34
C LYS A 23 2.93 12.13 0.01
N CYS A 24 2.68 11.52 1.17
CA CYS A 24 1.33 11.22 1.65
C CYS A 24 0.49 12.47 1.99
N MET A 25 1.12 13.65 2.13
CA MET A 25 0.45 14.93 2.36
C MET A 25 0.19 15.73 1.07
N LEU A 26 0.55 15.19 -0.09
CA LEU A 26 0.23 15.83 -1.36
C LEU A 26 -1.30 15.90 -1.55
N ALA A 27 -1.79 17.10 -1.87
CA ALA A 27 -3.20 17.34 -2.04
C ALA A 27 -3.70 16.83 -3.41
N VAL A 28 -4.78 16.06 -3.39
CA VAL A 28 -5.54 15.65 -4.56
C VAL A 28 -6.97 16.19 -4.41
N GLY A 29 -7.34 17.12 -5.28
CA GLY A 29 -8.45 18.02 -5.00
C GLY A 29 -8.07 18.99 -3.87
N ASP A 30 -8.89 19.07 -2.85
CA ASP A 30 -8.73 19.92 -1.65
C ASP A 30 -8.21 19.15 -0.42
N ARG A 31 -7.91 17.84 -0.56
CA ARG A 31 -7.57 16.96 0.56
C ARG A 31 -6.21 16.27 0.39
N PRO A 32 -5.43 16.10 1.48
CA PRO A 32 -4.24 15.26 1.47
C PRO A 32 -4.55 13.82 1.10
N LEU A 33 -3.64 13.16 0.39
CA LEU A 33 -3.76 11.74 0.07
C LEU A 33 -3.89 10.86 1.33
N LEU A 34 -3.23 11.24 2.42
CA LEU A 34 -3.36 10.60 3.72
C LEU A 34 -4.83 10.52 4.19
N ASP A 35 -5.58 11.63 4.07
CA ASP A 35 -6.99 11.65 4.50
C ASP A 35 -7.87 10.77 3.62
N LEU A 36 -7.59 10.70 2.31
CA LEU A 36 -8.31 9.80 1.41
C LEU A 36 -8.11 8.34 1.81
N TRP A 37 -6.89 7.98 2.21
CA TRP A 37 -6.59 6.64 2.73
C TRP A 37 -7.28 6.36 4.07
N LEU A 38 -7.25 7.32 5.00
CA LEU A 38 -7.91 7.14 6.29
C LEU A 38 -9.42 6.96 6.16
N ASP A 39 -10.07 7.71 5.25
CA ASP A 39 -11.48 7.51 4.93
C ASP A 39 -11.74 6.15 4.26
N ALA A 40 -10.85 5.68 3.39
CA ALA A 40 -10.99 4.36 2.78
C ALA A 40 -10.89 3.24 3.83
N PHE A 41 -9.98 3.37 4.80
CA PHE A 41 -9.86 2.44 5.92
C PHE A 41 -11.10 2.48 6.83
N ASP A 42 -11.62 3.65 7.14
CA ASP A 42 -12.86 3.79 7.94
C ASP A 42 -14.04 3.10 7.24
N ARG A 43 -14.25 3.39 5.96
CA ARG A 43 -15.28 2.71 5.15
C ARG A 43 -15.11 1.19 5.13
N ALA A 44 -13.88 0.69 5.16
CA ALA A 44 -13.59 -0.74 5.19
C ALA A 44 -13.73 -1.38 6.59
N GLY A 45 -14.03 -0.59 7.63
CA GLY A 45 -14.18 -1.07 8.99
C GLY A 45 -12.83 -1.40 9.68
N ILE A 46 -11.77 -0.66 9.33
CA ILE A 46 -10.49 -0.72 10.02
C ILE A 46 -10.57 0.12 11.29
N ASP A 47 -10.22 -0.46 12.43
CA ASP A 47 -10.28 0.21 13.75
C ASP A 47 -9.05 1.05 14.02
N GLU A 48 -7.85 0.52 13.67
CA GLU A 48 -6.57 1.18 13.92
C GLU A 48 -5.68 1.15 12.67
N VAL A 49 -5.04 2.29 12.38
CA VAL A 49 -4.05 2.44 11.31
C VAL A 49 -2.71 2.84 11.89
N LEU A 50 -1.63 2.14 11.49
CA LEU A 50 -0.27 2.54 11.79
C LEU A 50 0.37 3.16 10.56
N VAL A 51 0.76 4.43 10.67
CA VAL A 51 1.46 5.18 9.61
C VAL A 51 2.94 5.25 9.96
N ASN A 52 3.81 4.64 9.14
CA ASN A 52 5.25 4.78 9.33
C ASN A 52 5.75 6.10 8.75
N LEU A 53 6.66 6.75 9.48
CA LEU A 53 7.18 8.08 9.18
C LEU A 53 8.70 8.06 9.14
N HIS A 54 9.29 8.80 8.19
CA HIS A 54 10.72 9.06 8.10
C HIS A 54 10.98 10.48 7.61
N HIS A 55 10.59 10.79 6.38
CA HIS A 55 10.77 12.09 5.76
C HIS A 55 9.72 13.08 6.24
N LEU A 56 10.17 14.23 6.78
CA LEU A 56 9.32 15.30 7.32
C LEU A 56 8.23 14.81 8.31
N PRO A 57 8.60 13.99 9.32
CA PRO A 57 7.64 13.31 10.19
C PRO A 57 6.72 14.26 10.95
N ASP A 58 7.21 15.45 11.33
CA ASP A 58 6.46 16.43 12.11
C ASP A 58 5.26 17.02 11.34
N VAL A 59 5.36 17.09 10.00
CA VAL A 59 4.26 17.57 9.15
C VAL A 59 3.09 16.59 9.22
N VAL A 60 3.38 15.30 9.05
CA VAL A 60 2.37 14.24 9.11
C VAL A 60 1.83 14.08 10.53
N HIS A 61 2.71 14.07 11.53
CA HIS A 61 2.32 13.92 12.94
C HIS A 61 1.35 15.02 13.39
N ARG A 62 1.65 16.29 13.09
CA ARG A 62 0.76 17.43 13.41
C ARG A 62 -0.60 17.31 12.75
N HIS A 63 -0.65 16.84 11.50
CA HIS A 63 -1.91 16.63 10.80
C HIS A 63 -2.75 15.53 11.46
N ILE A 64 -2.12 14.40 11.82
CA ILE A 64 -2.80 13.28 12.48
C ILE A 64 -3.33 13.68 13.87
N VAL A 65 -2.53 14.38 14.68
CA VAL A 65 -2.95 14.84 16.02
C VAL A 65 -4.13 15.82 15.96
N GLY A 66 -4.24 16.61 14.89
CA GLY A 66 -5.36 17.52 14.67
C GLY A 66 -6.62 16.86 14.08
N ARG A 67 -6.60 15.55 13.82
CA ARG A 67 -7.71 14.83 13.22
C ARG A 67 -8.63 14.21 14.29
N ASP A 68 -9.94 14.42 14.13
CA ASP A 68 -10.97 13.77 14.92
C ASP A 68 -11.63 12.64 14.09
N GLY A 69 -12.07 11.59 14.80
CA GLY A 69 -12.85 10.49 14.22
C GLY A 69 -12.01 9.26 13.82
N PRO A 70 -12.72 8.18 13.38
CA PRO A 70 -12.10 6.92 12.99
C PRO A 70 -11.35 7.01 11.64
N PRO A 71 -10.47 6.03 11.39
CA PRO A 71 -9.92 5.07 12.34
C PRO A 71 -8.96 5.74 13.34
N ALA A 72 -8.66 5.07 14.46
CA ALA A 72 -7.59 5.51 15.37
C ALA A 72 -6.24 5.42 14.64
N VAL A 73 -5.44 6.49 14.68
CA VAL A 73 -4.17 6.54 13.95
C VAL A 73 -3.00 6.55 14.93
N ARG A 74 -2.06 5.62 14.72
CA ARG A 74 -0.76 5.57 15.40
C ARG A 74 0.34 5.92 14.42
N THR A 75 1.35 6.63 14.87
CA THR A 75 2.55 6.89 14.08
C THR A 75 3.72 6.04 14.56
N PHE A 76 4.58 5.64 13.63
CA PHE A 76 5.84 4.95 13.89
C PHE A 76 6.98 5.64 13.16
N PHE A 77 7.82 6.35 13.90
CA PHE A 77 9.02 6.98 13.32
C PHE A 77 10.13 5.96 13.11
N GLU A 78 10.69 5.94 11.92
CA GLU A 78 11.84 5.14 11.51
C GLU A 78 13.06 6.06 11.40
N PRO A 79 14.03 6.03 12.33
CA PRO A 79 15.27 6.82 12.22
C PRO A 79 16.08 6.44 10.97
N GLU A 80 16.06 5.17 10.61
CA GLU A 80 16.55 4.61 9.35
C GLU A 80 15.41 3.88 8.66
N LEU A 81 15.37 3.94 7.32
CA LEU A 81 14.33 3.28 6.56
C LEU A 81 14.43 1.76 6.71
N LEU A 82 13.39 1.15 7.23
CA LEU A 82 13.31 -0.30 7.40
C LEU A 82 12.91 -1.04 6.11
N GLY A 83 12.41 -0.32 5.11
CA GLY A 83 11.74 -0.89 3.95
C GLY A 83 10.32 -1.35 4.27
N SER A 84 9.50 -1.57 3.25
CA SER A 84 8.08 -1.86 3.42
C SER A 84 7.82 -3.13 4.25
N ALA A 85 8.48 -4.24 3.97
CA ALA A 85 8.39 -5.47 4.76
C ALA A 85 9.08 -5.35 6.13
N GLY A 86 10.16 -4.59 6.23
CA GLY A 86 10.86 -4.34 7.48
C GLY A 86 10.01 -3.57 8.48
N THR A 87 9.19 -2.61 8.04
CA THR A 87 8.18 -1.93 8.87
C THR A 87 7.18 -2.92 9.45
N LEU A 88 6.63 -3.82 8.62
CA LEU A 88 5.70 -4.85 9.07
C LEU A 88 6.35 -5.75 10.12
N LEU A 89 7.57 -6.21 9.87
CA LEU A 89 8.33 -7.06 10.78
C LEU A 89 8.60 -6.38 12.12
N ALA A 90 9.02 -5.10 12.11
CA ALA A 90 9.28 -4.32 13.33
C ALA A 90 8.04 -4.15 14.21
N LYS A 91 6.85 -4.23 13.62
CA LYS A 91 5.55 -4.10 14.30
C LYS A 91 4.73 -5.40 14.31
N ARG A 92 5.37 -6.56 14.11
CA ARG A 92 4.70 -7.87 14.07
C ARG A 92 3.79 -8.14 15.28
N GLN A 93 4.21 -7.73 16.46
CA GLN A 93 3.43 -7.94 17.69
C GLN A 93 2.11 -7.15 17.70
N TRP A 94 2.05 -6.03 16.99
CA TRP A 94 0.84 -5.20 16.91
C TRP A 94 -0.29 -5.90 16.15
N VAL A 95 0.04 -6.74 15.17
CA VAL A 95 -0.94 -7.49 14.35
C VAL A 95 -1.02 -8.99 14.69
N ALA A 96 -0.25 -9.47 15.68
CA ALA A 96 -0.12 -10.89 15.97
C ALA A 96 -1.43 -11.59 16.38
N SER A 97 -2.41 -10.84 16.91
CA SER A 97 -3.73 -11.35 17.31
C SER A 97 -4.84 -11.11 16.28
N GLU A 98 -4.51 -10.51 15.13
CA GLU A 98 -5.49 -10.30 14.06
C GLU A 98 -5.63 -11.56 13.21
N ASP A 99 -6.84 -11.83 12.69
CA ASP A 99 -7.06 -12.89 11.69
C ASP A 99 -6.43 -12.49 10.35
N LEU A 100 -6.50 -11.21 10.03
CA LEU A 100 -5.84 -10.58 8.90
C LEU A 100 -5.54 -9.11 9.23
N PHE A 101 -4.54 -8.55 8.53
CA PHE A 101 -4.28 -7.11 8.54
C PHE A 101 -4.08 -6.59 7.12
N LEU A 102 -4.33 -5.31 6.90
CA LEU A 102 -4.04 -4.67 5.62
C LEU A 102 -2.66 -4.00 5.64
N ALA A 103 -2.01 -3.96 4.48
CA ALA A 103 -0.85 -3.11 4.24
C ALA A 103 -1.04 -2.39 2.89
N CYS A 104 -0.95 -1.06 2.89
CA CYS A 104 -1.17 -0.24 1.71
C CYS A 104 -0.04 0.78 1.55
N TYR A 105 0.42 1.00 0.31
CA TYR A 105 1.35 2.09 0.01
C TYR A 105 0.59 3.42 -0.05
N ALA A 106 1.02 4.38 0.75
CA ALA A 106 0.39 5.69 0.90
C ALA A 106 0.49 6.60 -0.35
N ASP A 107 1.26 6.19 -1.35
CA ASP A 107 1.49 6.93 -2.59
C ASP A 107 0.58 6.50 -3.74
N ASN A 108 -0.32 5.57 -3.50
CA ASN A 108 -1.35 5.18 -4.44
C ASN A 108 -2.62 6.01 -4.24
N LEU A 109 -3.18 6.50 -5.34
CA LEU A 109 -4.50 7.11 -5.38
C LEU A 109 -5.47 6.15 -6.02
N THR A 110 -6.56 5.79 -5.31
CA THR A 110 -7.53 4.81 -5.79
C THR A 110 -8.91 5.06 -5.19
N ASP A 111 -9.96 4.68 -5.92
CA ASP A 111 -11.33 4.55 -5.44
C ASP A 111 -11.73 3.08 -5.19
N PHE A 112 -10.76 2.17 -5.21
CA PHE A 112 -10.97 0.75 -4.94
C PHE A 112 -11.58 0.53 -3.53
N ASP A 113 -12.62 -0.29 -3.46
CA ASP A 113 -13.23 -0.66 -2.18
C ASP A 113 -12.39 -1.73 -1.45
N LEU A 114 -11.72 -1.32 -0.39
CA LEU A 114 -10.90 -2.22 0.45
C LEU A 114 -11.71 -3.36 1.10
N ARG A 115 -13.05 -3.25 1.19
CA ARG A 115 -13.89 -4.37 1.64
C ARG A 115 -13.78 -5.55 0.69
N SER A 116 -13.72 -5.30 -0.63
CA SER A 116 -13.54 -6.37 -1.62
C SER A 116 -12.24 -7.16 -1.37
N LEU A 117 -11.17 -6.48 -0.95
CA LEU A 117 -9.89 -7.13 -0.60
C LEU A 117 -10.03 -8.01 0.66
N ILE A 118 -10.70 -7.48 1.69
CA ILE A 118 -10.95 -8.20 2.95
C ILE A 118 -11.84 -9.42 2.71
N ASP A 119 -12.94 -9.24 1.97
CA ASP A 119 -13.92 -10.29 1.72
C ASP A 119 -13.30 -11.41 0.86
N THR A 120 -12.55 -11.05 -0.19
CA THR A 120 -11.81 -12.03 -1.00
C THR A 120 -10.78 -12.81 -0.16
N HIS A 121 -10.07 -12.13 0.74
CA HIS A 121 -9.12 -12.81 1.62
C HIS A 121 -9.81 -13.80 2.58
N ARG A 122 -10.94 -13.40 3.17
CA ARG A 122 -11.73 -14.26 4.06
C ARG A 122 -12.34 -15.47 3.35
N GLU A 123 -12.91 -15.25 2.16
CA GLU A 123 -13.56 -16.29 1.36
C GLU A 123 -12.59 -17.41 0.98
N HIS A 124 -11.36 -17.06 0.62
CA HIS A 124 -10.40 -18.01 0.08
C HIS A 124 -9.29 -18.39 1.08
N SER A 125 -9.16 -17.67 2.19
CA SER A 125 -8.18 -17.90 3.27
C SER A 125 -6.75 -18.16 2.78
N PRO A 126 -6.20 -17.39 1.82
CA PRO A 126 -4.80 -17.52 1.43
C PRO A 126 -3.89 -16.92 2.51
N VAL A 127 -2.58 -17.10 2.43
CA VAL A 127 -1.64 -16.39 3.33
C VAL A 127 -1.56 -14.90 2.99
N ALA A 128 -1.81 -14.54 1.73
CA ALA A 128 -1.84 -13.17 1.24
C ALA A 128 -2.86 -13.02 0.10
N THR A 129 -3.56 -11.89 0.07
CA THR A 129 -4.27 -11.40 -1.13
C THR A 129 -3.62 -10.09 -1.53
N LEU A 130 -3.18 -10.00 -2.78
CA LEU A 130 -2.59 -8.77 -3.33
C LEU A 130 -3.46 -8.23 -4.44
N THR A 131 -3.61 -6.91 -4.47
CA THR A 131 -4.31 -6.24 -5.57
C THR A 131 -3.39 -6.10 -6.78
N VAL A 132 -3.97 -6.22 -7.97
CA VAL A 132 -3.26 -6.16 -9.25
C VAL A 132 -4.00 -5.28 -10.26
N PHE A 133 -3.29 -4.70 -11.20
CA PHE A 133 -3.87 -3.92 -12.30
C PHE A 133 -3.08 -4.13 -13.60
N HIS A 134 -3.70 -3.89 -14.74
CA HIS A 134 -3.02 -3.92 -16.03
C HIS A 134 -2.23 -2.63 -16.26
N SER A 135 -0.90 -2.75 -16.34
CA SER A 135 0.02 -1.63 -16.52
C SER A 135 0.52 -1.50 -17.95
N PRO A 136 0.53 -0.29 -18.54
CA PRO A 136 1.18 -0.07 -19.84
C PRO A 136 2.71 -0.13 -19.75
N ASN A 137 3.28 -0.11 -18.54
CA ASN A 137 4.72 -0.23 -18.29
C ASN A 137 4.99 -1.21 -17.15
N PRO A 138 4.85 -2.53 -17.39
CA PRO A 138 4.96 -3.52 -16.33
C PRO A 138 6.35 -3.63 -15.71
N SER A 139 7.43 -3.30 -16.45
CA SER A 139 8.80 -3.30 -15.91
C SER A 139 9.03 -2.28 -14.79
N ALA A 140 8.10 -1.34 -14.55
CA ALA A 140 8.22 -0.36 -13.48
C ALA A 140 7.73 -0.87 -12.11
N GLY A 141 7.07 -2.02 -12.06
CA GLY A 141 6.50 -2.59 -10.83
C GLY A 141 6.66 -4.10 -10.71
N GLY A 142 6.06 -4.70 -9.71
CA GLY A 142 6.08 -6.14 -9.49
C GLY A 142 5.11 -6.85 -10.44
N VAL A 143 5.64 -7.62 -11.38
CA VAL A 143 4.85 -8.37 -12.37
C VAL A 143 4.33 -9.65 -11.75
N VAL A 144 3.03 -9.91 -11.95
CA VAL A 144 2.29 -11.02 -11.36
C VAL A 144 1.81 -11.97 -12.46
N GLU A 145 1.99 -13.27 -12.24
CA GLU A 145 1.35 -14.32 -13.03
C GLU A 145 0.30 -15.03 -12.18
N VAL A 146 -0.85 -15.29 -12.77
CA VAL A 146 -1.97 -15.93 -12.08
C VAL A 146 -2.50 -17.13 -12.85
N ASP A 147 -2.98 -18.14 -12.14
CA ASP A 147 -3.71 -19.26 -12.74
C ASP A 147 -5.19 -18.89 -13.00
N ALA A 148 -5.95 -19.84 -13.59
CA ALA A 148 -7.35 -19.68 -13.94
C ALA A 148 -8.28 -19.40 -12.74
N VAL A 149 -7.83 -19.68 -11.51
CA VAL A 149 -8.60 -19.45 -10.28
C VAL A 149 -8.09 -18.25 -9.48
N GLY A 150 -7.16 -17.45 -10.06
CA GLY A 150 -6.62 -16.24 -9.45
C GLY A 150 -5.53 -16.48 -8.42
N ARG A 151 -4.93 -17.69 -8.34
CA ARG A 151 -3.76 -17.95 -7.50
C ARG A 151 -2.51 -17.35 -8.16
N VAL A 152 -1.67 -16.70 -7.39
CA VAL A 152 -0.36 -16.21 -7.85
C VAL A 152 0.57 -17.41 -8.09
N VAL A 153 1.00 -17.59 -9.34
CA VAL A 153 1.92 -18.66 -9.77
C VAL A 153 3.30 -18.13 -10.13
N GLY A 154 3.46 -16.81 -10.28
CA GLY A 154 4.73 -16.14 -10.52
C GLY A 154 4.70 -14.70 -9.99
N PHE A 155 5.87 -14.24 -9.50
CA PHE A 155 6.07 -12.85 -9.07
C PHE A 155 7.53 -12.43 -9.29
N VAL A 156 7.74 -11.33 -10.00
CA VAL A 156 9.07 -10.74 -10.19
C VAL A 156 8.97 -9.21 -10.04
N GLU A 157 9.73 -8.66 -9.09
CA GLU A 157 9.78 -7.21 -8.89
C GLU A 157 10.67 -6.56 -9.96
N LYS A 158 10.10 -5.63 -10.72
CA LYS A 158 10.75 -4.83 -11.78
C LYS A 158 11.59 -5.64 -12.75
N PRO A 159 11.00 -6.64 -13.43
CA PRO A 159 11.73 -7.45 -14.38
C PRO A 159 12.17 -6.62 -15.60
N SER A 160 13.35 -6.95 -16.16
CA SER A 160 13.80 -6.37 -17.44
C SER A 160 12.93 -6.82 -18.62
N GLU A 161 12.43 -8.05 -18.54
CA GLU A 161 11.56 -8.68 -19.54
C GLU A 161 10.28 -9.18 -18.83
N PRO A 162 9.21 -8.36 -18.80
CA PRO A 162 7.98 -8.74 -18.15
C PRO A 162 7.22 -9.81 -18.96
N VAL A 163 6.78 -10.86 -18.25
CA VAL A 163 6.02 -11.97 -18.83
C VAL A 163 4.50 -11.73 -18.83
N SER A 164 4.06 -10.68 -18.17
CA SER A 164 2.65 -10.28 -18.01
C SER A 164 2.57 -8.75 -17.91
N ASP A 165 1.43 -8.17 -18.26
CA ASP A 165 1.11 -6.77 -18.00
C ASP A 165 0.40 -6.55 -16.66
N LEU A 166 0.12 -7.64 -15.93
CA LEU A 166 -0.51 -7.61 -14.62
C LEU A 166 0.53 -7.24 -13.55
N VAL A 167 0.31 -6.12 -12.89
CA VAL A 167 1.27 -5.52 -11.94
C VAL A 167 0.64 -5.36 -10.56
N ASN A 168 1.43 -5.59 -9.54
CA ASN A 168 1.08 -5.36 -8.14
C ASN A 168 0.69 -3.90 -7.89
N ALA A 169 -0.51 -3.70 -7.32
CA ALA A 169 -1.06 -2.38 -7.01
C ALA A 169 -0.71 -1.86 -5.60
N GLY A 170 0.00 -2.65 -4.79
CA GLY A 170 0.49 -2.20 -3.48
C GLY A 170 -0.56 -2.08 -2.38
N MET A 171 -1.64 -2.82 -2.48
CA MET A 171 -2.62 -3.01 -1.41
C MET A 171 -2.75 -4.51 -1.13
N TYR A 172 -2.63 -4.88 0.14
CA TYR A 172 -2.51 -6.26 0.56
C TYR A 172 -3.42 -6.56 1.75
N ALA A 173 -4.03 -7.76 1.76
CA ALA A 173 -4.53 -8.40 2.96
C ALA A 173 -3.62 -9.58 3.30
N PHE A 174 -3.08 -9.60 4.50
CA PHE A 174 -2.11 -10.57 4.96
C PHE A 174 -2.63 -11.32 6.19
N HIS A 175 -2.47 -12.63 6.20
CA HIS A 175 -2.48 -13.40 7.45
C HIS A 175 -1.17 -13.10 8.23
N PRO A 176 -1.18 -12.91 9.57
CA PRO A 176 0.03 -12.57 10.33
C PRO A 176 1.23 -13.49 10.14
N SER A 177 1.00 -14.76 9.80
CA SER A 177 2.09 -15.73 9.55
C SER A 177 3.00 -15.35 8.38
N VAL A 178 2.59 -14.44 7.47
CA VAL A 178 3.50 -13.97 6.40
C VAL A 178 4.73 -13.27 6.97
N LEU A 179 4.65 -12.75 8.19
CA LEU A 179 5.77 -12.08 8.85
C LEU A 179 6.88 -13.05 9.26
N ASP A 180 6.60 -14.35 9.32
CA ASP A 180 7.59 -15.40 9.56
C ASP A 180 8.42 -15.71 8.30
N GLU A 181 7.95 -15.27 7.13
CA GLU A 181 8.66 -15.43 5.86
C GLU A 181 9.70 -14.32 5.63
N ILE A 182 9.67 -13.26 6.45
CA ILE A 182 10.62 -12.13 6.35
C ILE A 182 11.84 -12.47 7.20
N ASP A 183 12.93 -12.89 6.57
CA ASP A 183 14.19 -13.21 7.25
C ASP A 183 15.26 -12.11 7.04
N GLY A 184 16.29 -12.17 7.88
CA GLY A 184 17.40 -11.24 7.87
C GLY A 184 17.08 -9.89 8.50
N THR A 185 18.02 -8.96 8.38
CA THR A 185 17.94 -7.61 8.95
C THR A 185 17.37 -6.62 7.94
N PRO A 186 16.56 -5.63 8.36
CA PRO A 186 16.14 -4.52 7.50
C PRO A 186 17.33 -3.76 6.90
N PRO A 187 17.16 -3.08 5.75
CA PRO A 187 15.86 -2.86 5.08
C PRO A 187 15.36 -4.08 4.32
N LYS A 188 14.02 -4.29 4.36
CA LYS A 188 13.30 -5.35 3.64
C LYS A 188 12.10 -4.79 2.88
N ASP A 189 11.87 -5.28 1.69
CA ASP A 189 10.79 -4.80 0.81
C ASP A 189 9.74 -5.87 0.55
N ILE A 190 8.46 -5.48 0.50
CA ILE A 190 7.37 -6.42 0.23
C ILE A 190 7.55 -7.06 -1.15
N GLY A 191 7.86 -6.28 -2.18
CA GLY A 191 8.02 -6.78 -3.55
C GLY A 191 9.24 -7.68 -3.71
N TYR A 192 10.40 -7.26 -3.18
CA TYR A 192 11.63 -8.03 -3.35
C TYR A 192 11.80 -9.19 -2.38
N ASP A 193 11.42 -9.02 -1.11
CA ASP A 193 11.78 -9.96 -0.04
C ASP A 193 10.62 -10.85 0.41
N LEU A 194 9.35 -10.41 0.25
CA LEU A 194 8.19 -11.14 0.77
C LEU A 194 7.36 -11.81 -0.34
N LEU A 195 6.86 -11.07 -1.32
CA LEU A 195 5.93 -11.62 -2.31
C LEU A 195 6.47 -12.80 -3.11
N PRO A 196 7.75 -12.85 -3.53
CA PRO A 196 8.30 -14.03 -4.21
C PRO A 196 8.19 -15.31 -3.37
N ARG A 197 8.23 -15.23 -2.05
CA ARG A 197 8.12 -16.36 -1.12
C ARG A 197 6.69 -16.84 -0.93
N LEU A 198 5.70 -16.01 -1.30
CA LEU A 198 4.29 -16.33 -1.16
C LEU A 198 3.66 -16.91 -2.44
N VAL A 199 4.44 -17.04 -3.52
CA VAL A 199 4.00 -17.68 -4.77
C VAL A 199 3.45 -19.08 -4.49
N GLY A 200 2.30 -19.40 -5.10
CA GLY A 200 1.54 -20.64 -4.87
C GLY A 200 0.63 -20.59 -3.64
N ARG A 201 0.82 -19.65 -2.72
CA ARG A 201 0.03 -19.49 -1.47
C ARG A 201 -0.73 -18.16 -1.42
N ALA A 202 -0.44 -17.23 -2.34
CA ALA A 202 -1.09 -15.94 -2.45
C ALA A 202 -2.18 -15.96 -3.54
N ARG A 203 -3.13 -15.02 -3.42
CA ARG A 203 -4.20 -14.77 -4.39
C ARG A 203 -4.09 -13.36 -4.94
N ALA A 204 -4.36 -13.18 -6.22
CA ALA A 204 -4.47 -11.87 -6.85
C ALA A 204 -5.95 -11.44 -6.92
N LEU A 205 -6.18 -10.13 -6.71
CA LEU A 205 -7.47 -9.49 -6.86
C LEU A 205 -7.30 -8.27 -7.78
N PRO A 206 -7.93 -8.25 -8.98
CA PRO A 206 -7.89 -7.09 -9.85
C PRO A 206 -8.50 -5.86 -9.17
N VAL A 207 -7.83 -4.72 -9.32
CA VAL A 207 -8.39 -3.41 -8.93
C VAL A 207 -9.49 -3.05 -9.92
N ASP A 208 -10.71 -2.92 -9.42
CA ASP A 208 -11.82 -2.35 -10.16
C ASP A 208 -11.89 -0.85 -9.84
N GLY A 209 -11.96 -0.02 -10.87
CA GLY A 209 -12.01 1.43 -10.73
C GLY A 209 -10.69 2.16 -11.03
N TYR A 210 -10.48 3.28 -10.35
CA TYR A 210 -9.32 4.13 -10.56
C TYR A 210 -8.13 3.68 -9.73
N PHE A 211 -6.97 3.60 -10.37
CA PHE A 211 -5.70 3.36 -9.70
C PHE A 211 -4.57 4.18 -10.35
N ARG A 212 -3.79 4.87 -9.52
CA ARG A 212 -2.60 5.60 -9.97
C ARG A 212 -1.55 5.71 -8.87
N ASP A 213 -0.34 5.22 -9.13
CA ASP A 213 0.85 5.60 -8.36
C ASP A 213 1.17 7.07 -8.68
N ILE A 214 1.19 7.93 -7.67
CA ILE A 214 1.53 9.36 -7.80
C ILE A 214 3.03 9.61 -7.54
N GLY A 215 3.89 8.66 -7.84
CA GLY A 215 5.33 8.69 -7.56
C GLY A 215 6.15 9.66 -8.41
N THR A 216 5.60 10.28 -9.44
CA THR A 216 6.28 11.25 -10.31
C THR A 216 5.47 12.52 -10.46
N VAL A 217 6.12 13.64 -10.85
CA VAL A 217 5.45 14.93 -11.08
C VAL A 217 4.34 14.82 -12.13
N ASP A 218 4.58 14.08 -13.23
CA ASP A 218 3.58 13.88 -14.28
C ASP A 218 2.40 13.02 -13.80
N ALA A 219 2.66 11.94 -13.05
CA ALA A 219 1.60 11.11 -12.48
C ALA A 219 0.76 11.90 -11.46
N TYR A 220 1.40 12.73 -10.63
CA TYR A 220 0.71 13.58 -9.68
C TYR A 220 -0.15 14.65 -10.38
N ARG A 221 0.38 15.31 -11.43
CA ARG A 221 -0.41 16.28 -12.21
C ARG A 221 -1.67 15.63 -12.79
N ARG A 222 -1.54 14.48 -13.45
CA ARG A 222 -2.67 13.72 -14.00
C ARG A 222 -3.67 13.30 -12.91
N ALA A 223 -3.18 12.84 -11.76
CA ALA A 223 -4.04 12.51 -10.63
C ALA A 223 -4.92 13.69 -10.21
N ARG A 224 -4.37 14.90 -10.14
CA ARG A 224 -5.10 16.12 -9.79
C ARG A 224 -6.14 16.53 -10.84
N GLU A 225 -5.91 16.22 -12.10
CA GLU A 225 -6.86 16.51 -13.20
C GLU A 225 -8.01 15.48 -13.23
N GLU A 226 -7.70 14.21 -13.01
CA GLU A 226 -8.64 13.10 -13.16
C GLU A 226 -9.53 12.86 -11.93
N TRP A 227 -8.99 13.05 -10.72
CA TRP A 227 -9.67 12.72 -9.47
C TRP A 227 -10.92 13.55 -9.15
N PRO A 228 -10.96 14.87 -9.37
CA PRO A 228 -12.15 15.68 -9.05
C PRO A 228 -13.42 15.20 -9.76
N ALA A 229 -13.29 14.68 -10.98
CA ALA A 229 -14.41 14.13 -11.73
C ALA A 229 -15.01 12.84 -11.13
N ARG A 230 -14.27 12.18 -10.23
CA ARG A 230 -14.67 10.93 -9.55
C ARG A 230 -15.19 11.13 -8.13
N ALA A 231 -14.68 12.13 -7.41
CA ALA A 231 -15.14 12.48 -6.06
C ALA A 231 -16.60 12.98 -6.03
N LEU A 232 -17.21 13.22 -7.20
CA LEU A 232 -18.61 13.65 -7.36
C LEU A 232 -19.56 12.48 -7.69
N ARG A 233 -19.09 11.23 -7.74
CA ARG A 233 -19.89 10.01 -7.97
C ARG A 233 -20.01 9.20 -6.68
#